data_8b0a91387177bf43d7ffbd13a5a553a9
#
_entry.id   8b0a91387177bf43d7ffbd13a5a553a9
#
_cell.length_a   1.000
_cell.length_b   1.000
_cell.length_c   1.000
_cell.angle_alpha   90.00
_cell.angle_beta   90.00
_cell.angle_gamma   90.00
#
_symmetry.space_group_name_H-M   'P 1'
#
loop_
_entity.id
_entity.type
_entity.pdbx_description
1 polymer ?
#
loop_
_entity_poly.entity_id
_entity_poly.type
_entity_poly.pdbx_seq_one_letter_code
_entity_poly.pdbx_strand_id
1 'polypeptide(L)'
;MQTLIKNHFVDWSKVSFYIEAADKKDESFIVNTCDLLEFKTSKANSNQRRKNHIAAITTNNFSYHLLSTIKVFCQENDLNFDNLKTLLQKSIDNSFEKDAFTMQTGPASRNDLKLVKEHLKLLEDNKDLKEIYELF
;
A
#
# COMPACT_ATOMS: atom_id res chain seq x y z
N MET A 1 4.52 -8.82 8.07
CA MET A 1 3.06 -8.54 8.06
C MET A 1 2.47 -9.04 6.75
N GLN A 2 1.23 -9.52 6.78
CA GLN A 2 0.57 -10.13 5.63
C GLN A 2 -0.95 -9.95 5.75
N THR A 3 -1.63 -9.78 4.62
CA THR A 3 -3.10 -9.84 4.57
C THR A 3 -3.53 -11.29 4.68
N LEU A 4 -4.28 -11.62 5.74
CA LEU A 4 -4.82 -12.95 5.96
C LEU A 4 -6.24 -13.03 5.43
N ILE A 5 -6.44 -13.77 4.34
CA ILE A 5 -7.76 -14.01 3.75
C ILE A 5 -8.10 -15.49 3.94
N LYS A 6 -9.31 -15.79 4.40
CA LYS A 6 -9.79 -17.17 4.60
C LYS A 6 -9.64 -17.97 3.30
N ASN A 7 -9.06 -19.17 3.40
CA ASN A 7 -8.83 -20.11 2.29
C ASN A 7 -7.80 -19.65 1.24
N HIS A 8 -6.94 -18.66 1.54
CA HIS A 8 -5.79 -18.34 0.71
C HIS A 8 -4.51 -18.94 1.27
N PHE A 9 -3.70 -19.51 0.38
CA PHE A 9 -2.35 -19.96 0.73
C PHE A 9 -1.46 -18.74 1.00
N VAL A 10 -0.70 -18.78 2.09
CA VAL A 10 0.29 -17.77 2.44
C VAL A 10 1.69 -18.35 2.27
N ASP A 11 2.49 -17.75 1.44
CA ASP A 11 3.92 -18.07 1.34
C ASP A 11 4.66 -17.41 2.52
N TRP A 12 4.82 -18.17 3.60
CA TRP A 12 5.42 -17.68 4.84
C TRP A 12 6.88 -17.28 4.69
N SER A 13 7.61 -17.80 3.70
CA SER A 13 9.00 -17.41 3.42
C SER A 13 9.14 -15.94 3.01
N LYS A 14 8.06 -15.33 2.51
CA LYS A 14 8.00 -13.92 2.11
C LYS A 14 7.44 -13.01 3.20
N VAL A 15 6.98 -13.56 4.31
CA VAL A 15 6.38 -12.79 5.41
C VAL A 15 7.46 -12.45 6.45
N SER A 16 7.57 -11.16 6.79
CA SER A 16 8.44 -10.71 7.88
C SER A 16 7.69 -10.72 9.20
N PHE A 17 8.27 -11.38 10.21
CA PHE A 17 7.76 -11.43 11.56
C PHE A 17 8.52 -10.44 12.44
N TYR A 18 7.80 -9.57 13.15
CA TYR A 18 8.38 -8.68 14.14
C TYR A 18 8.29 -9.33 15.50
N ILE A 19 9.45 -9.53 16.14
CA ILE A 19 9.57 -10.21 17.42
C ILE A 19 9.97 -9.25 18.54
N GLU A 20 9.44 -9.48 19.73
CA GLU A 20 9.82 -8.84 20.99
C GLU A 20 9.72 -9.89 22.09
N ALA A 21 10.72 -9.94 22.97
CA ALA A 21 10.76 -10.84 24.10
C ALA A 21 11.10 -10.07 25.39
N ALA A 22 10.71 -10.65 26.52
CA ALA A 22 10.98 -10.04 27.83
C ALA A 22 12.46 -10.12 28.21
N ASP A 23 13.13 -11.17 27.79
CA ASP A 23 14.55 -11.39 28.06
C ASP A 23 15.27 -12.08 26.88
N LYS A 24 16.60 -12.23 27.02
CA LYS A 24 17.44 -12.84 25.97
C LYS A 24 17.18 -14.34 25.76
N LYS A 25 16.74 -15.05 26.77
CA LYS A 25 16.45 -16.50 26.69
C LYS A 25 15.22 -16.71 25.81
N ASP A 26 14.15 -15.98 26.09
CA ASP A 26 12.93 -16.02 25.32
C ASP A 26 13.16 -15.54 23.87
N GLU A 27 13.95 -14.48 23.71
CA GLU A 27 14.35 -13.98 22.38
C GLU A 27 15.06 -15.05 21.56
N SER A 28 16.06 -15.73 22.16
CA SER A 28 16.81 -16.79 21.48
C SER A 28 15.90 -17.97 21.12
N PHE A 29 14.98 -18.33 22.00
CA PHE A 29 14.00 -19.40 21.72
C PHE A 29 13.10 -19.06 20.53
N ILE A 30 12.56 -17.83 20.49
CA ILE A 30 11.70 -17.37 19.40
C ILE A 30 12.48 -17.33 18.08
N VAL A 31 13.70 -16.74 18.08
CA VAL A 31 14.54 -16.67 16.88
C VAL A 31 14.85 -18.07 16.36
N ASN A 32 15.34 -18.98 17.19
CA ASN A 32 15.68 -20.33 16.77
C ASN A 32 14.46 -21.08 16.21
N THR A 33 13.29 -20.88 16.80
CA THR A 33 12.04 -21.48 16.30
C THR A 33 11.67 -20.92 14.92
N CYS A 34 11.80 -19.61 14.73
CA CYS A 34 11.55 -18.98 13.44
C CYS A 34 12.55 -19.43 12.37
N ASP A 35 13.81 -19.57 12.74
CA ASP A 35 14.86 -20.04 11.82
C ASP A 35 14.62 -21.48 11.37
N LEU A 36 14.19 -22.36 12.29
CA LEU A 36 13.78 -23.74 11.94
C LEU A 36 12.59 -23.79 10.98
N LEU A 37 11.73 -22.79 11.00
CA LEU A 37 10.57 -22.66 10.12
C LEU A 37 10.85 -21.83 8.87
N GLU A 38 12.11 -21.41 8.68
CA GLU A 38 12.55 -20.52 7.59
C GLU A 38 11.81 -19.18 7.51
N PHE A 39 11.37 -18.66 8.66
CA PHE A 39 10.67 -17.39 8.75
C PHE A 39 11.66 -16.23 8.84
N LYS A 40 11.41 -15.16 8.06
CA LYS A 40 12.18 -13.92 8.17
C LYS A 40 11.75 -13.16 9.43
N THR A 41 12.69 -12.90 10.33
CA THR A 41 12.43 -12.18 11.57
C THR A 41 13.13 -10.82 11.61
N SER A 42 12.54 -9.89 12.35
CA SER A 42 13.12 -8.60 12.67
C SER A 42 12.74 -8.23 14.10
N LYS A 43 13.70 -7.71 14.88
CA LYS A 43 13.41 -7.21 16.22
C LYS A 43 12.66 -5.89 16.12
N ALA A 44 11.60 -5.76 16.91
CA ALA A 44 10.87 -4.50 17.01
C ALA A 44 10.16 -4.40 18.34
N ASN A 45 10.41 -3.33 19.09
CA ASN A 45 9.67 -3.05 20.31
C ASN A 45 8.21 -2.70 20.03
N SER A 46 7.39 -2.65 21.09
CA SER A 46 5.95 -2.40 21.00
C SER A 46 5.60 -1.11 20.25
N ASN A 47 6.39 -0.03 20.43
CA ASN A 47 6.18 1.23 19.73
C ASN A 47 6.47 1.09 18.22
N GLN A 48 7.58 0.45 17.87
CA GLN A 48 7.95 0.17 16.48
C GLN A 48 6.89 -0.72 15.80
N ARG A 49 6.37 -1.74 16.47
CA ARG A 49 5.31 -2.60 15.92
C ARG A 49 4.03 -1.82 15.65
N ARG A 50 3.64 -0.89 16.56
CA ARG A 50 2.48 -0.01 16.32
C ARG A 50 2.68 0.89 15.10
N LYS A 51 3.86 1.49 14.95
CA LYS A 51 4.19 2.32 13.78
C LYS A 51 4.21 1.51 12.48
N ASN A 52 4.81 0.31 12.51
CA ASN A 52 4.78 -0.61 11.37
C ASN A 52 3.35 -1.02 10.99
N HIS A 53 2.47 -1.18 11.98
CA HIS A 53 1.06 -1.49 11.72
C HIS A 53 0.35 -0.34 11.01
N ILE A 54 0.58 0.92 11.43
CA ILE A 54 0.04 2.10 10.74
C ILE A 54 0.55 2.13 9.29
N ALA A 55 1.85 1.98 9.07
CA ALA A 55 2.43 1.95 7.73
C ALA A 55 1.80 0.85 6.85
N ALA A 56 1.61 -0.36 7.41
CA ALA A 56 1.00 -1.47 6.68
C ALA A 56 -0.48 -1.22 6.34
N ILE A 57 -1.28 -0.65 7.27
CA ILE A 57 -2.67 -0.29 7.00
C ILE A 57 -2.73 0.74 5.89
N THR A 58 -1.94 1.80 5.98
CA THR A 58 -1.90 2.86 4.97
C THR A 58 -1.51 2.29 3.61
N THR A 59 -0.45 1.48 3.55
CA THR A 59 0.01 0.91 2.28
C THR A 59 -0.99 -0.09 1.68
N ASN A 60 -1.62 -0.92 2.49
CA ASN A 60 -2.49 -1.99 1.98
C ASN A 60 -3.95 -1.56 1.86
N ASN A 61 -4.56 -1.13 2.96
CA ASN A 61 -6.00 -0.88 2.99
C ASN A 61 -6.38 0.38 2.21
N PHE A 62 -5.56 1.43 2.28
CA PHE A 62 -5.84 2.65 1.52
C PHE A 62 -5.64 2.43 0.02
N SER A 63 -4.66 1.60 -0.37
CA SER A 63 -4.51 1.21 -1.77
C SER A 63 -5.72 0.42 -2.28
N TYR A 64 -6.26 -0.53 -1.49
CA TYR A 64 -7.48 -1.24 -1.87
C TYR A 64 -8.67 -0.29 -2.00
N HIS A 65 -8.82 0.66 -1.08
CA HIS A 65 -9.91 1.64 -1.15
C HIS A 65 -9.79 2.51 -2.39
N LEU A 66 -8.61 3.08 -2.65
CA LEU A 66 -8.33 3.87 -3.85
C LEU A 66 -8.65 3.08 -5.14
N LEU A 67 -8.16 1.86 -5.26
CA LEU A 67 -8.40 1.03 -6.45
C LEU A 67 -9.87 0.65 -6.60
N SER A 68 -10.60 0.43 -5.50
CA SER A 68 -12.03 0.16 -5.54
C SER A 68 -12.81 1.38 -6.05
N THR A 69 -12.47 2.57 -5.57
CA THR A 69 -13.09 3.84 -6.02
C THR A 69 -12.79 4.09 -7.51
N ILE A 70 -11.55 3.90 -7.95
CA ILE A 70 -11.18 4.03 -9.37
C ILE A 70 -11.92 3.00 -10.23
N LYS A 71 -12.10 1.77 -9.73
CA LYS A 71 -12.84 0.72 -10.46
C LYS A 71 -14.30 1.10 -10.69
N VAL A 72 -14.98 1.65 -9.67
CA VAL A 72 -16.34 2.18 -9.80
C VAL A 72 -16.40 3.30 -10.84
N PHE A 73 -15.50 4.28 -10.73
CA PHE A 73 -15.40 5.37 -11.70
C PHE A 73 -15.21 4.87 -13.14
N CYS A 74 -14.36 3.87 -13.34
CA CYS A 74 -14.16 3.27 -14.67
C CYS A 74 -15.44 2.62 -15.18
N GLN A 75 -16.18 1.91 -14.33
CA GLN A 75 -17.45 1.26 -14.71
C GLN A 75 -18.54 2.27 -15.10
N GLU A 76 -18.65 3.38 -14.36
CA GLU A 76 -19.62 4.45 -14.62
C GLU A 76 -19.32 5.23 -15.90
N ASN A 77 -18.07 5.20 -16.39
CA ASN A 77 -17.63 5.96 -17.56
C ASN A 77 -17.22 5.05 -18.76
N ASP A 78 -17.62 3.78 -18.76
CA ASP A 78 -17.31 2.81 -19.83
C ASP A 78 -15.80 2.66 -20.11
N LEU A 79 -14.96 2.82 -19.06
CA LEU A 79 -13.51 2.67 -19.14
C LEU A 79 -13.08 1.27 -18.70
N ASN A 80 -12.04 0.73 -19.35
CA ASN A 80 -11.47 -0.54 -18.95
C ASN A 80 -10.46 -0.38 -17.82
N PHE A 81 -10.86 -0.76 -16.59
CA PHE A 81 -10.00 -0.72 -15.39
C PHE A 81 -8.73 -1.57 -15.54
N ASP A 82 -8.78 -2.70 -16.26
CA ASP A 82 -7.63 -3.60 -16.39
C ASP A 82 -6.46 -2.95 -17.15
N ASN A 83 -6.72 -1.94 -17.97
CA ASN A 83 -5.67 -1.17 -18.65
C ASN A 83 -4.76 -0.41 -17.67
N LEU A 84 -5.22 -0.16 -16.44
CA LEU A 84 -4.44 0.52 -15.41
C LEU A 84 -3.44 -0.41 -14.69
N LYS A 85 -3.59 -1.74 -14.85
CA LYS A 85 -2.78 -2.72 -14.13
C LYS A 85 -1.28 -2.53 -14.36
N THR A 86 -0.87 -2.40 -15.62
CA THR A 86 0.56 -2.25 -15.96
C THR A 86 1.13 -0.93 -15.43
N LEU A 87 0.34 0.15 -15.50
CA LEU A 87 0.73 1.44 -14.94
C LEU A 87 0.94 1.34 -13.43
N LEU A 88 -0.02 0.75 -12.72
CA LEU A 88 0.05 0.57 -11.26
C LEU A 88 1.26 -0.29 -10.86
N GLN A 89 1.48 -1.42 -11.54
CA GLN A 89 2.61 -2.30 -11.28
C GLN A 89 3.93 -1.53 -11.43
N LYS A 90 4.09 -0.77 -12.51
CA LYS A 90 5.28 0.04 -12.76
C LYS A 90 5.48 1.12 -11.69
N SER A 91 4.40 1.74 -11.21
CA SER A 91 4.46 2.74 -10.14
C SER A 91 4.93 2.13 -8.83
N ILE A 92 4.45 0.93 -8.49
CA ILE A 92 4.89 0.18 -7.30
C ILE A 92 6.38 -0.14 -7.41
N ASP A 93 6.82 -0.76 -8.51
CA ASP A 93 8.22 -1.16 -8.72
C ASP A 93 9.14 0.06 -8.61
N ASN A 94 8.82 1.16 -9.30
CA ASN A 94 9.58 2.39 -9.24
C ASN A 94 9.66 2.99 -7.83
N SER A 95 8.59 2.88 -7.02
CA SER A 95 8.55 3.43 -5.66
C SER A 95 9.47 2.72 -4.68
N PHE A 96 9.87 1.48 -4.98
CA PHE A 96 10.86 0.73 -4.19
C PHE A 96 12.29 0.89 -4.71
N GLU A 97 12.47 1.26 -5.99
CA GLU A 97 13.79 1.43 -6.61
C GLU A 97 14.29 2.88 -6.54
N LYS A 98 13.39 3.84 -6.46
CA LYS A 98 13.69 5.28 -6.53
C LYS A 98 12.90 6.03 -5.46
N ASP A 99 13.25 7.30 -5.27
CA ASP A 99 12.44 8.18 -4.42
C ASP A 99 11.05 8.41 -5.07
N ALA A 100 10.02 7.84 -4.43
CA ALA A 100 8.65 7.91 -4.91
C ALA A 100 8.14 9.34 -5.09
N PHE A 101 8.59 10.29 -4.27
CA PHE A 101 8.19 11.69 -4.36
C PHE A 101 8.69 12.33 -5.67
N THR A 102 9.92 12.02 -6.09
CA THR A 102 10.49 12.55 -7.33
C THR A 102 9.90 11.91 -8.59
N MET A 103 9.21 10.77 -8.43
CA MET A 103 8.59 10.04 -9.55
C MET A 103 7.17 10.53 -9.89
N GLN A 104 6.61 11.42 -9.09
CA GLN A 104 5.29 12.00 -9.36
C GLN A 104 5.36 12.94 -10.58
N THR A 105 4.52 12.66 -11.59
CA THR A 105 4.51 13.37 -12.88
C THR A 105 3.14 13.99 -13.24
N GLY A 106 2.21 14.02 -12.30
CA GLY A 106 0.85 14.51 -12.51
C GLY A 106 0.76 16.03 -12.78
N PRO A 107 -0.43 16.55 -13.12
CA PRO A 107 -0.66 17.99 -13.33
C PRO A 107 -0.39 18.80 -12.05
N ALA A 108 -0.65 18.26 -10.87
CA ALA A 108 -0.35 18.91 -9.60
C ALA A 108 1.15 19.14 -9.42
N SER A 109 2.00 18.15 -9.72
CA SER A 109 3.46 18.29 -9.61
C SER A 109 4.05 19.31 -10.60
N ARG A 110 3.35 19.58 -11.70
CA ARG A 110 3.72 20.60 -12.70
C ARG A 110 3.04 21.95 -12.49
N ASN A 111 2.25 22.09 -11.41
CA ASN A 111 1.44 23.29 -11.12
C ASN A 111 0.47 23.66 -12.26
N ASP A 112 -0.07 22.69 -12.98
CA ASP A 112 -1.06 22.89 -14.04
C ASP A 112 -2.47 23.01 -13.44
N LEU A 113 -2.71 24.15 -12.81
CA LEU A 113 -3.97 24.45 -12.11
C LEU A 113 -5.18 24.47 -13.07
N LYS A 114 -4.98 24.72 -14.35
CA LYS A 114 -6.07 24.69 -15.33
C LYS A 114 -6.57 23.27 -15.53
N LEU A 115 -5.66 22.34 -15.79
CA LEU A 115 -6.00 20.93 -15.97
C LEU A 115 -6.57 20.30 -14.69
N VAL A 116 -6.02 20.66 -13.51
CA VAL A 116 -6.58 20.22 -12.22
C VAL A 116 -8.05 20.66 -12.08
N LYS A 117 -8.39 21.92 -12.40
CA LYS A 117 -9.78 22.40 -12.35
C LYS A 117 -10.70 21.70 -13.35
N GLU A 118 -10.20 21.37 -14.54
CA GLU A 118 -10.96 20.60 -15.53
C GLU A 118 -11.25 19.19 -15.03
N HIS A 119 -10.27 18.51 -14.42
CA HIS A 119 -10.48 17.20 -13.81
C HIS A 119 -11.49 17.24 -12.67
N LEU A 120 -11.41 18.21 -11.76
CA LEU A 120 -12.38 18.36 -10.66
C LEU A 120 -13.82 18.56 -11.14
N LYS A 121 -14.02 19.23 -12.27
CA LYS A 121 -15.35 19.34 -12.91
C LYS A 121 -15.86 18.00 -13.43
N LEU A 122 -14.99 17.18 -14.04
CA LEU A 122 -15.35 15.85 -14.50
C LEU A 122 -15.68 14.89 -13.36
N LEU A 123 -15.25 15.21 -12.13
CA LEU A 123 -15.49 14.42 -10.93
C LEU A 123 -16.68 14.94 -10.08
N GLU A 124 -17.48 15.91 -10.56
CA GLU A 124 -18.58 16.50 -9.78
C GLU A 124 -19.61 15.45 -9.33
N ASP A 125 -19.89 14.46 -10.16
CA ASP A 125 -20.82 13.38 -9.86
C ASP A 125 -20.20 12.21 -9.09
N ASN A 126 -18.87 12.18 -8.92
CA ASN A 126 -18.12 11.14 -8.20
C ASN A 126 -17.41 11.73 -6.97
N LYS A 127 -18.18 11.91 -5.89
CA LYS A 127 -17.70 12.60 -4.68
C LYS A 127 -16.48 11.93 -4.06
N ASP A 128 -16.48 10.60 -3.94
CA ASP A 128 -15.42 9.86 -3.27
C ASP A 128 -14.08 10.02 -4.02
N LEU A 129 -14.11 9.90 -5.34
CA LEU A 129 -12.90 10.09 -6.14
C LEU A 129 -12.46 11.56 -6.18
N LYS A 130 -13.41 12.50 -6.16
CA LYS A 130 -13.11 13.94 -6.10
C LYS A 130 -12.38 14.30 -4.82
N GLU A 131 -12.87 13.84 -3.65
CA GLU A 131 -12.21 14.06 -2.35
C GLU A 131 -10.78 13.49 -2.33
N ILE A 132 -10.59 12.28 -2.87
CA ILE A 132 -9.25 11.68 -3.01
C ILE A 132 -8.39 12.54 -3.95
N TYR A 133 -8.91 12.99 -5.08
CA TYR A 133 -8.17 13.80 -6.06
C TYR A 133 -7.75 15.16 -5.49
N GLU A 134 -8.58 15.78 -4.66
CA GLU A 134 -8.28 17.06 -3.99
C GLU A 134 -7.20 16.92 -2.89
N LEU A 135 -7.04 15.70 -2.32
CA LEU A 135 -6.04 15.42 -1.28
C LEU A 135 -4.60 15.39 -1.85
N PHE A 136 -4.44 14.99 -3.10
CA PHE A 136 -3.15 14.82 -3.78
C PHE A 136 -2.85 15.94 -4.77
#